data_4af076dfc2fba3075bb2c6106628a8c8
#
_entry.id   4af076dfc2fba3075bb2c6106628a8c8
#
_cell.length_a   1.000
_cell.length_b   1.000
_cell.length_c   1.000
_cell.angle_alpha   90.00
_cell.angle_beta   90.00
_cell.angle_gamma   90.00
#
_symmetry.space_group_name_H-M   'P 1'
#
loop_
_entity.id
_entity.type
_entity.pdbx_description
1 polymer ?
#
loop_
_entity_poly.entity_id
_entity_poly.type
_entity_poly.pdbx_seq_one_letter_code
_entity_poly.pdbx_strand_id
1 'polypeptide(L)'
;MSRYLAVDHGGTKTEMLVFDERGEVVYRADDRKLFKTGERRRLKWHQRLWRLCDQVFKEDGLLGFDETIISLNGINTERDRRIAVRDGEEQLHLARVRVVGDSVAALRGSDLTMPDHAVCVVICAGSGLNVALKMAGHPCQSLGCRISPSDHGGYGIGRRILEASLDAHNEFGKPTMLKQLLQTHFHSRSFSRLLESVSCGQTAFAPEEFAPILFKAAHLGDGVAVEIVDELARRWAGYADLMLRECCKKTVPNVRLYLSGGIFKDKYGVMETAVRKHAGQMVCQPDIQLSRFDPVVGCALLALERRYNGGIPQEVLANLQRTLRGVNRRRYGRE
;
A
#
# COMPACT_ATOMS: atom_id res chain seq x y z
N MET A 1 0.97 9.54 30.52
CA MET A 1 0.13 9.16 29.39
C MET A 1 1.05 8.61 28.32
N SER A 2 0.90 7.32 27.99
CA SER A 2 1.79 6.68 27.00
C SER A 2 1.51 7.19 25.61
N ARG A 3 2.59 7.50 24.85
CA ARG A 3 2.50 7.96 23.47
C ARG A 3 3.06 6.92 22.52
N TYR A 4 2.37 6.70 21.43
CA TYR A 4 2.71 5.73 20.41
C TYR A 4 2.94 6.42 19.06
N LEU A 5 3.91 5.91 18.31
CA LEU A 5 4.14 6.31 16.93
C LEU A 5 3.79 5.13 16.00
N ALA A 6 2.84 5.32 15.12
CA ALA A 6 2.56 4.40 14.02
C ALA A 6 3.06 5.00 12.71
N VAL A 7 3.76 4.21 11.91
CA VAL A 7 4.33 4.62 10.62
C VAL A 7 3.95 3.61 9.55
N ASP A 8 3.54 4.10 8.39
CA ASP A 8 3.41 3.31 7.16
C ASP A 8 4.34 3.88 6.09
N HIS A 9 5.36 3.10 5.72
CA HIS A 9 6.31 3.48 4.69
C HIS A 9 6.12 2.64 3.42
N GLY A 10 5.65 3.30 2.38
CA GLY A 10 5.53 2.75 1.04
C GLY A 10 6.40 3.48 0.01
N GLY A 11 6.41 2.99 -1.22
CA GLY A 11 7.18 3.59 -2.32
C GLY A 11 6.80 5.04 -2.60
N THR A 12 5.53 5.39 -2.50
CA THR A 12 5.00 6.71 -2.86
C THR A 12 4.85 7.68 -1.70
N LYS A 13 4.71 7.20 -0.46
CA LYS A 13 4.57 8.04 0.75
C LYS A 13 5.14 7.34 1.98
N THR A 14 5.57 8.14 2.96
CA THR A 14 5.69 7.76 4.36
C THR A 14 4.62 8.53 5.12
N GLU A 15 3.81 7.81 5.90
CA GLU A 15 2.75 8.41 6.70
C GLU A 15 2.94 8.03 8.16
N MET A 16 2.64 8.96 9.07
CA MET A 16 2.74 8.74 10.52
C MET A 16 1.48 9.18 11.24
N LEU A 17 1.19 8.48 12.34
CA LEU A 17 0.20 8.83 13.35
C LEU A 17 0.88 8.86 14.72
N VAL A 18 0.57 9.89 15.51
CA VAL A 18 0.87 9.92 16.95
C VAL A 18 -0.45 9.80 17.71
N PHE A 19 -0.52 8.87 18.65
CA PHE A 19 -1.72 8.59 19.42
C PHE A 19 -1.37 8.13 20.84
N ASP A 20 -2.36 8.10 21.73
CA ASP A 20 -2.19 7.66 23.10
C ASP A 20 -2.80 6.28 23.37
N GLU A 21 -2.65 5.77 24.60
CA GLU A 21 -3.21 4.49 25.05
C GLU A 21 -4.74 4.46 25.01
N ARG A 22 -5.43 5.59 24.99
CA ARG A 22 -6.89 5.69 24.87
C ARG A 22 -7.37 5.70 23.42
N GLY A 23 -6.44 5.59 22.45
CA GLY A 23 -6.74 5.62 21.03
C GLY A 23 -6.97 7.03 20.49
N GLU A 24 -6.67 8.09 21.26
CA GLU A 24 -6.80 9.46 20.76
C GLU A 24 -5.63 9.81 19.85
N VAL A 25 -5.93 10.08 18.59
CA VAL A 25 -4.95 10.54 17.60
C VAL A 25 -4.68 12.03 17.83
N VAL A 26 -3.44 12.33 18.19
CA VAL A 26 -2.96 13.70 18.44
C VAL A 26 -2.43 14.33 17.16
N TYR A 27 -1.82 13.51 16.29
CA TYR A 27 -1.14 14.01 15.10
C TYR A 27 -1.17 13.03 13.94
N ARG A 28 -1.29 13.56 12.71
CA ARG A 28 -1.19 12.80 11.47
C ARG A 28 -0.45 13.61 10.40
N ALA A 29 0.56 13.02 9.79
CA ALA A 29 1.36 13.66 8.73
C ALA A 29 1.81 12.68 7.66
N ASP A 30 2.16 13.21 6.48
CA ASP A 30 2.81 12.44 5.41
C ASP A 30 3.87 13.28 4.67
N ASP A 31 4.83 12.58 4.02
CA ASP A 31 5.98 13.17 3.36
C ASP A 31 5.77 13.52 1.88
N ARG A 32 4.54 13.47 1.35
CA ARG A 32 4.30 13.62 -0.09
C ARG A 32 4.73 14.96 -0.66
N LYS A 33 4.72 16.00 0.16
CA LYS A 33 5.16 17.35 -0.23
C LYS A 33 6.62 17.64 0.14
N LEU A 34 7.25 16.83 0.99
CA LEU A 34 8.63 17.04 1.43
C LEU A 34 9.66 16.74 0.35
N PHE A 35 9.34 15.82 -0.55
CA PHE A 35 10.29 15.31 -1.54
C PHE A 35 9.69 15.30 -2.93
N LYS A 36 10.52 15.60 -3.93
CA LYS A 36 10.23 15.29 -5.33
C LYS A 36 10.29 13.76 -5.53
N THR A 37 9.54 13.23 -6.49
CA THR A 37 9.50 11.78 -6.78
C THR A 37 10.89 11.16 -6.93
N GLY A 38 11.78 11.76 -7.71
CA GLY A 38 13.14 11.25 -7.92
C GLY A 38 14.02 11.29 -6.66
N GLU A 39 13.86 12.29 -5.78
CA GLU A 39 14.57 12.39 -4.51
C GLU A 39 14.08 11.32 -3.53
N ARG A 40 12.76 11.14 -3.45
CA ARG A 40 12.11 10.14 -2.58
C ARG A 40 12.64 8.73 -2.79
N ARG A 41 12.91 8.34 -4.03
CA ARG A 41 13.43 7.02 -4.38
C ARG A 41 14.88 6.77 -3.95
N ARG A 42 15.68 7.82 -3.83
CA ARG A 42 17.10 7.72 -3.42
C ARG A 42 17.27 7.63 -1.92
N LEU A 43 16.26 8.01 -1.16
CA LEU A 43 16.29 8.01 0.30
C LEU A 43 15.84 6.67 0.85
N LYS A 44 16.58 6.16 1.83
CA LYS A 44 16.16 5.01 2.62
C LYS A 44 14.95 5.39 3.50
N TRP A 45 14.19 4.39 3.92
CA TRP A 45 12.98 4.59 4.72
C TRP A 45 13.23 5.41 5.98
N HIS A 46 14.31 5.13 6.72
CA HIS A 46 14.65 5.85 7.95
C HIS A 46 15.03 7.32 7.68
N GLN A 47 15.67 7.62 6.55
CA GLN A 47 16.01 9.00 6.17
C GLN A 47 14.75 9.82 5.84
N ARG A 48 13.76 9.18 5.18
CA ARG A 48 12.46 9.81 4.91
C ARG A 48 11.69 10.04 6.20
N LEU A 49 11.64 9.04 7.08
CA LEU A 49 10.96 9.16 8.37
C LEU A 49 11.65 10.19 9.26
N TRP A 50 13.00 10.21 9.30
CA TRP A 50 13.74 11.21 10.06
C TRP A 50 13.36 12.63 9.66
N ARG A 51 13.36 12.94 8.37
CA ARG A 51 12.99 14.28 7.87
C ARG A 51 11.55 14.64 8.21
N LEU A 52 10.63 13.68 8.12
CA LEU A 52 9.24 13.89 8.51
C LEU A 52 9.11 14.16 10.01
N CYS A 53 9.78 13.37 10.83
CA CYS A 53 9.81 13.54 12.29
C CYS A 53 10.48 14.85 12.70
N ASP A 54 11.64 15.18 12.12
CA ASP A 54 12.38 16.42 12.42
C ASP A 54 11.52 17.66 12.18
N GLN A 55 10.80 17.70 11.07
CA GLN A 55 9.88 18.81 10.78
C GLN A 55 8.72 18.87 11.77
N VAL A 56 8.07 17.75 12.05
CA VAL A 56 6.94 17.66 12.98
C VAL A 56 7.35 18.00 14.40
N PHE A 57 8.49 17.47 14.87
CA PHE A 57 8.92 17.66 16.26
C PHE A 57 9.41 19.07 16.52
N LYS A 58 10.04 19.72 15.54
CA LYS A 58 10.45 21.13 15.64
C LYS A 58 9.26 22.08 15.71
N GLU A 59 8.21 21.80 14.91
CA GLU A 59 7.04 22.68 14.85
C GLU A 59 6.06 22.47 16.01
N ASP A 60 5.83 21.22 16.42
CA ASP A 60 4.78 20.86 17.38
C ASP A 60 5.31 20.42 18.75
N GLY A 61 6.64 20.38 18.97
CA GLY A 61 7.25 20.03 20.26
C GLY A 61 6.98 18.61 20.74
N LEU A 62 6.66 17.68 19.82
CA LEU A 62 6.39 16.27 20.13
C LEU A 62 7.69 15.54 20.39
N LEU A 63 8.03 15.32 21.66
CA LEU A 63 9.21 14.61 22.10
C LEU A 63 8.86 13.26 22.72
N GLY A 64 9.53 12.20 22.25
CA GLY A 64 9.50 10.87 22.86
C GLY A 64 8.23 10.05 22.61
N PHE A 65 8.43 8.79 22.30
CA PHE A 65 7.37 7.77 22.17
C PHE A 65 7.73 6.57 23.02
N ASP A 66 6.75 5.96 23.67
CA ASP A 66 6.97 4.77 24.49
C ASP A 66 7.11 3.52 23.61
N GLU A 67 6.45 3.49 22.46
CA GLU A 67 6.55 2.40 21.49
C GLU A 67 6.33 2.94 20.07
N THR A 68 7.08 2.36 19.12
CA THR A 68 6.97 2.70 17.70
C THR A 68 6.65 1.45 16.89
N ILE A 69 5.62 1.52 16.03
CA ILE A 69 5.29 0.46 15.08
C ILE A 69 5.42 0.98 13.67
N ILE A 70 6.23 0.30 12.87
CA ILE A 70 6.56 0.69 11.50
C ILE A 70 6.13 -0.42 10.53
N SER A 71 5.28 -0.08 9.60
CA SER A 71 4.98 -0.87 8.41
C SER A 71 5.97 -0.52 7.31
N LEU A 72 6.65 -1.52 6.77
CA LEU A 72 7.58 -1.37 5.67
C LEU A 72 7.28 -2.34 4.54
N ASN A 73 7.35 -1.86 3.31
CA ASN A 73 7.41 -2.74 2.15
C ASN A 73 8.75 -3.49 2.10
N GLY A 74 8.77 -4.68 1.52
CA GLY A 74 9.99 -5.49 1.36
C GLY A 74 10.45 -6.22 2.63
N ILE A 75 9.68 -6.24 3.70
CA ILE A 75 9.93 -7.10 4.88
C ILE A 75 9.44 -8.52 4.57
N ASN A 76 10.30 -9.31 3.98
CA ASN A 76 9.99 -10.68 3.57
C ASN A 76 10.59 -11.74 4.49
N THR A 77 11.62 -11.40 5.25
CA THR A 77 12.35 -12.32 6.13
C THR A 77 12.51 -11.75 7.54
N GLU A 78 12.80 -12.61 8.50
CA GLU A 78 13.13 -12.21 9.87
C GLU A 78 14.45 -11.39 9.91
N ARG A 79 15.37 -11.63 8.96
CA ARG A 79 16.59 -10.82 8.80
C ARG A 79 16.25 -9.39 8.41
N ASP A 80 15.35 -9.18 7.43
CA ASP A 80 14.92 -7.84 7.01
C ASP A 80 14.30 -7.09 8.18
N ARG A 81 13.46 -7.80 8.96
CA ARG A 81 12.80 -7.24 10.14
C ARG A 81 13.82 -6.79 11.19
N ARG A 82 14.81 -7.63 11.53
CA ARG A 82 15.85 -7.28 12.52
C ARG A 82 16.70 -6.10 12.08
N ILE A 83 17.06 -6.02 10.80
CA ILE A 83 17.79 -4.87 10.26
C ILE A 83 16.95 -3.60 10.40
N ALA A 84 15.68 -3.65 10.02
CA ALA A 84 14.81 -2.48 10.10
C ALA A 84 14.52 -2.02 11.54
N VAL A 85 14.40 -2.95 12.49
CA VAL A 85 14.29 -2.62 13.94
C VAL A 85 15.55 -1.89 14.40
N ARG A 86 16.73 -2.45 14.12
CA ARG A 86 18.01 -1.84 14.47
C ARG A 86 18.16 -0.45 13.84
N ASP A 87 17.84 -0.29 12.57
CA ASP A 87 17.90 1.02 11.90
C ASP A 87 16.95 2.04 12.55
N GLY A 88 15.79 1.63 13.03
CA GLY A 88 14.84 2.47 13.76
C GLY A 88 15.40 2.92 15.13
N GLU A 89 16.02 2.00 15.86
CA GLU A 89 16.56 2.28 17.19
C GLU A 89 17.87 3.09 17.12
N GLU A 90 18.80 2.72 16.24
CA GLU A 90 20.12 3.34 16.14
C GLU A 90 20.13 4.65 15.34
N GLN A 91 19.39 4.72 14.22
CA GLN A 91 19.41 5.88 13.32
C GLN A 91 18.36 6.94 13.65
N LEU A 92 17.25 6.53 14.27
CA LEU A 92 16.14 7.42 14.60
C LEU A 92 15.95 7.62 16.10
N HIS A 93 16.71 6.90 16.93
CA HIS A 93 16.61 6.90 18.40
C HIS A 93 15.18 6.66 18.90
N LEU A 94 14.43 5.82 18.18
CA LEU A 94 13.06 5.45 18.54
C LEU A 94 13.05 4.35 19.59
N ALA A 95 12.16 4.46 20.57
CA ALA A 95 12.03 3.46 21.61
C ALA A 95 11.14 2.29 21.16
N ARG A 96 11.48 1.06 21.58
CA ARG A 96 10.69 -0.18 21.41
C ARG A 96 10.15 -0.33 20.00
N VAL A 97 11.06 -0.26 19.01
CA VAL A 97 10.68 -0.35 17.60
C VAL A 97 10.19 -1.75 17.25
N ARG A 98 9.03 -1.82 16.61
CA ARG A 98 8.46 -3.02 16.03
C ARG A 98 8.20 -2.81 14.55
N VAL A 99 8.65 -3.75 13.73
CA VAL A 99 8.49 -3.69 12.28
C VAL A 99 7.57 -4.81 11.80
N VAL A 100 6.62 -4.45 10.94
CA VAL A 100 5.70 -5.37 10.26
C VAL A 100 5.76 -5.17 8.76
N GLY A 101 5.35 -6.18 7.99
CA GLY A 101 5.17 -6.02 6.54
C GLY A 101 3.96 -5.14 6.21
N ASP A 102 4.03 -4.45 5.08
CA ASP A 102 2.99 -3.55 4.58
C ASP A 102 1.60 -4.22 4.47
N SER A 103 1.55 -5.44 3.97
CA SER A 103 0.30 -6.21 3.86
C SER A 103 -0.29 -6.61 5.23
N VAL A 104 0.54 -6.83 6.25
CA VAL A 104 0.08 -7.11 7.61
C VAL A 104 -0.62 -5.88 8.20
N ALA A 105 -0.01 -4.70 8.05
CA ALA A 105 -0.61 -3.44 8.48
C ALA A 105 -1.87 -3.13 7.66
N ALA A 106 -1.85 -3.36 6.34
CA ALA A 106 -3.01 -3.16 5.47
C ALA A 106 -4.17 -4.06 5.88
N LEU A 107 -3.91 -5.33 6.15
CA LEU A 107 -4.93 -6.27 6.62
C LEU A 107 -5.54 -5.81 7.95
N ARG A 108 -4.68 -5.45 8.93
CA ARG A 108 -5.19 -4.99 10.22
C ARG A 108 -5.95 -3.66 10.12
N GLY A 109 -5.57 -2.78 9.21
CA GLY A 109 -6.25 -1.52 8.93
C GLY A 109 -7.53 -1.66 8.09
N SER A 110 -7.85 -2.86 7.61
CA SER A 110 -9.00 -3.05 6.75
C SER A 110 -10.33 -2.82 7.46
N ASP A 111 -10.41 -3.16 8.75
CA ASP A 111 -11.54 -2.80 9.63
C ASP A 111 -11.05 -2.51 11.06
N LEU A 112 -11.86 -1.80 11.86
CA LEU A 112 -11.56 -1.57 13.28
C LEU A 112 -11.60 -2.87 14.08
N THR A 113 -12.58 -3.71 13.79
CA THR A 113 -12.77 -5.02 14.41
C THR A 113 -12.63 -6.10 13.35
N MET A 114 -11.62 -6.96 13.51
CA MET A 114 -11.51 -8.15 12.68
C MET A 114 -12.50 -9.20 13.19
N PRO A 115 -13.27 -9.88 12.31
CA PRO A 115 -14.21 -10.91 12.76
C PRO A 115 -13.46 -12.12 13.33
N ASP A 116 -13.82 -12.53 14.55
CA ASP A 116 -13.11 -13.57 15.32
C ASP A 116 -13.12 -14.96 14.66
N HIS A 117 -14.09 -15.23 13.79
CA HIS A 117 -14.31 -16.56 13.19
C HIS A 117 -14.15 -16.59 11.67
N ALA A 118 -13.73 -15.47 11.05
CA ALA A 118 -13.50 -15.41 9.61
C ALA A 118 -12.02 -15.57 9.27
N VAL A 119 -11.76 -16.13 8.08
CA VAL A 119 -10.47 -16.00 7.44
C VAL A 119 -10.44 -14.67 6.71
N CYS A 120 -9.52 -13.81 7.08
CA CYS A 120 -9.37 -12.50 6.47
C CYS A 120 -8.15 -12.48 5.56
N VAL A 121 -8.37 -12.08 4.31
CA VAL A 121 -7.31 -11.91 3.30
C VAL A 121 -7.29 -10.47 2.84
N VAL A 122 -6.13 -9.92 2.55
CA VAL A 122 -6.00 -8.61 1.90
C VAL A 122 -5.17 -8.74 0.62
N ILE A 123 -5.64 -8.11 -0.45
CA ILE A 123 -4.81 -7.73 -1.60
C ILE A 123 -4.41 -6.28 -1.38
N CYS A 124 -3.13 -6.06 -1.07
CA CYS A 124 -2.57 -4.73 -0.84
C CYS A 124 -1.81 -4.27 -2.08
N ALA A 125 -2.39 -3.35 -2.87
CA ALA A 125 -1.86 -2.88 -4.13
C ALA A 125 -1.62 -1.36 -4.10
N GLY A 126 -0.34 -1.00 -4.03
CA GLY A 126 0.18 0.37 -4.17
C GLY A 126 1.16 0.44 -5.33
N SER A 127 2.37 0.96 -5.12
CA SER A 127 3.49 0.82 -6.07
C SER A 127 3.89 -0.65 -6.25
N GLY A 128 3.90 -1.43 -5.15
CA GLY A 128 4.04 -2.89 -5.15
C GLY A 128 2.71 -3.61 -4.98
N LEU A 129 2.78 -4.93 -4.90
CA LEU A 129 1.67 -5.83 -4.55
C LEU A 129 2.11 -6.76 -3.44
N ASN A 130 1.26 -6.97 -2.45
CA ASN A 130 1.41 -8.08 -1.52
C ASN A 130 0.02 -8.61 -1.12
N VAL A 131 -0.01 -9.86 -0.69
CA VAL A 131 -1.21 -10.53 -0.19
C VAL A 131 -0.90 -11.07 1.19
N ALA A 132 -1.79 -10.81 2.15
CA ALA A 132 -1.67 -11.36 3.50
C ALA A 132 -2.97 -12.02 3.93
N LEU A 133 -2.84 -13.03 4.81
CA LEU A 133 -3.94 -13.81 5.36
C LEU A 133 -3.81 -13.92 6.88
N LYS A 134 -4.93 -13.79 7.57
CA LYS A 134 -5.06 -14.00 9.01
C LYS A 134 -6.23 -14.93 9.30
N MET A 135 -5.96 -15.95 10.09
CA MET A 135 -6.94 -16.81 10.72
C MET A 135 -6.93 -16.60 12.24
N ALA A 136 -8.05 -16.83 12.89
CA ALA A 136 -8.13 -16.81 14.35
C ALA A 136 -7.11 -17.78 14.97
N GLY A 137 -6.41 -17.34 16.02
CA GLY A 137 -5.41 -18.15 16.70
C GLY A 137 -4.07 -18.36 15.96
N HIS A 138 -3.94 -17.91 14.71
CA HIS A 138 -2.71 -18.08 13.93
C HIS A 138 -2.01 -16.73 13.65
N PRO A 139 -0.67 -16.71 13.48
CA PRO A 139 0.02 -15.51 13.05
C PRO A 139 -0.43 -15.10 11.64
N CYS A 140 -0.36 -13.80 11.33
CA CYS A 140 -0.60 -13.31 10.00
C CYS A 140 0.50 -13.80 9.05
N GLN A 141 0.12 -14.31 7.89
CA GLN A 141 1.02 -14.79 6.85
C GLN A 141 0.96 -13.85 5.65
N SER A 142 2.05 -13.74 4.88
CA SER A 142 2.09 -12.96 3.63
C SER A 142 2.85 -13.72 2.55
N LEU A 143 2.52 -13.46 1.28
CA LEU A 143 3.21 -14.07 0.14
C LEU A 143 4.62 -13.52 -0.04
N GLY A 144 4.82 -12.22 0.20
CA GLY A 144 6.13 -11.58 0.09
C GLY A 144 6.78 -11.78 -1.29
N CYS A 145 8.00 -12.33 -1.29
CA CYS A 145 8.81 -12.56 -2.51
C CYS A 145 8.24 -13.60 -3.50
N ARG A 146 7.13 -14.26 -3.19
CA ARG A 146 6.47 -15.23 -4.09
C ARG A 146 5.62 -14.58 -5.18
N ILE A 147 5.46 -13.26 -5.15
CA ILE A 147 4.73 -12.50 -6.17
C ILE A 147 5.68 -12.16 -7.31
N SER A 148 5.27 -12.46 -8.55
CA SER A 148 6.06 -12.13 -9.73
C SER A 148 6.27 -10.61 -9.85
N PRO A 149 7.48 -10.14 -10.19
CA PRO A 149 7.74 -8.71 -10.41
C PRO A 149 6.82 -8.06 -11.46
N SER A 150 6.40 -8.80 -12.48
CA SER A 150 5.47 -8.33 -13.51
C SER A 150 4.04 -8.11 -13.00
N ASP A 151 3.69 -8.67 -11.83
CA ASP A 151 2.37 -8.58 -11.23
C ASP A 151 2.30 -7.53 -10.11
N HIS A 152 3.45 -6.91 -9.78
CA HIS A 152 3.47 -5.83 -8.79
C HIS A 152 2.58 -4.67 -9.20
N GLY A 153 1.89 -4.02 -8.22
CA GLY A 153 0.92 -2.96 -8.39
C GLY A 153 1.31 -1.90 -9.43
N GLY A 154 1.57 -0.68 -9.02
CA GLY A 154 1.92 0.40 -9.94
C GLY A 154 3.14 0.12 -10.81
N TYR A 155 4.16 -0.57 -10.30
CA TYR A 155 5.34 -0.97 -11.08
C TYR A 155 5.00 -1.92 -12.21
N GLY A 156 4.24 -2.99 -11.95
CA GLY A 156 3.84 -3.94 -12.97
C GLY A 156 2.90 -3.32 -14.01
N ILE A 157 1.97 -2.50 -13.54
CA ILE A 157 1.07 -1.73 -14.40
C ILE A 157 1.86 -0.82 -15.34
N GLY A 158 2.75 0.01 -14.79
CA GLY A 158 3.51 0.97 -15.60
C GLY A 158 4.43 0.31 -16.61
N ARG A 159 5.01 -0.82 -16.26
CA ARG A 159 5.81 -1.63 -17.18
C ARG A 159 4.97 -2.16 -18.36
N ARG A 160 3.80 -2.73 -18.08
CA ARG A 160 2.87 -3.23 -19.12
C ARG A 160 2.36 -2.12 -20.04
N ILE A 161 2.10 -0.92 -19.48
CA ILE A 161 1.73 0.26 -20.27
C ILE A 161 2.86 0.61 -21.25
N LEU A 162 4.11 0.64 -20.76
CA LEU A 162 5.26 0.95 -21.62
C LEU A 162 5.45 -0.10 -22.71
N GLU A 163 5.43 -1.38 -22.36
CA GLU A 163 5.55 -2.50 -23.30
C GLU A 163 4.47 -2.42 -24.40
N ALA A 164 3.19 -2.30 -24.02
CA ALA A 164 2.10 -2.17 -24.98
C ALA A 164 2.20 -0.91 -25.86
N SER A 165 2.72 0.20 -25.31
CA SER A 165 2.92 1.43 -26.06
C SER A 165 4.07 1.32 -27.07
N LEU A 166 5.15 0.60 -26.70
CA LEU A 166 6.28 0.28 -27.60
C LEU A 166 5.83 -0.65 -28.72
N ASP A 167 5.10 -1.70 -28.40
CA ASP A 167 4.60 -2.65 -29.39
C ASP A 167 3.68 -1.96 -30.40
N ALA A 168 2.78 -1.10 -29.92
CA ALA A 168 1.91 -0.31 -30.79
C ALA A 168 2.68 0.76 -31.60
N HIS A 169 3.81 1.27 -31.08
CA HIS A 169 4.67 2.22 -31.82
C HIS A 169 5.44 1.54 -32.95
N ASN A 170 5.93 0.33 -32.70
CA ASN A 170 6.73 -0.47 -33.62
C ASN A 170 5.87 -1.38 -34.54
N GLU A 171 4.55 -1.29 -34.46
CA GLU A 171 3.61 -2.10 -35.22
C GLU A 171 3.70 -3.62 -34.93
N PHE A 172 4.20 -3.98 -33.74
CA PHE A 172 4.27 -5.37 -33.26
C PHE A 172 3.01 -5.79 -32.51
N GLY A 173 2.25 -4.83 -32.01
CA GLY A 173 1.06 -5.06 -31.18
C GLY A 173 -0.18 -4.33 -31.69
N LYS A 174 -1.29 -4.52 -30.98
CA LYS A 174 -2.56 -3.85 -31.26
C LYS A 174 -2.44 -2.34 -31.07
N PRO A 175 -3.15 -1.52 -31.87
CA PRO A 175 -3.27 -0.09 -31.58
C PRO A 175 -3.85 0.14 -30.18
N THR A 176 -3.32 1.12 -29.46
CA THR A 176 -3.77 1.50 -28.12
C THR A 176 -3.64 3.00 -27.88
N MET A 177 -4.56 3.57 -27.12
CA MET A 177 -4.48 4.97 -26.69
C MET A 177 -3.47 5.17 -25.53
N LEU A 178 -2.93 4.09 -24.95
CA LEU A 178 -1.90 4.18 -23.89
C LEU A 178 -0.69 5.01 -24.34
N LYS A 179 -0.26 4.84 -25.61
CA LYS A 179 0.82 5.62 -26.20
C LYS A 179 0.56 7.13 -26.17
N GLN A 180 -0.63 7.55 -26.62
CA GLN A 180 -1.00 8.98 -26.64
C GLN A 180 -1.19 9.52 -25.22
N LEU A 181 -1.73 8.71 -24.30
CA LEU A 181 -1.89 9.12 -22.90
C LEU A 181 -0.55 9.29 -22.19
N LEU A 182 0.45 8.44 -22.47
CA LEU A 182 1.83 8.63 -21.99
C LEU A 182 2.45 9.91 -22.56
N GLN A 183 2.32 10.15 -23.86
CA GLN A 183 2.80 11.40 -24.48
C GLN A 183 2.19 12.64 -23.82
N THR A 184 0.88 12.61 -23.57
CA THR A 184 0.16 13.70 -22.89
C THR A 184 0.67 13.89 -21.47
N HIS A 185 0.86 12.79 -20.73
CA HIS A 185 1.37 12.83 -19.35
C HIS A 185 2.74 13.50 -19.25
N PHE A 186 3.62 13.22 -20.20
CA PHE A 186 4.98 13.79 -20.25
C PHE A 186 5.08 15.08 -21.06
N HIS A 187 3.97 15.63 -21.56
CA HIS A 187 3.95 16.81 -22.44
C HIS A 187 4.89 16.68 -23.65
N SER A 188 5.08 15.46 -24.15
CA SER A 188 5.97 15.18 -25.27
C SER A 188 5.27 15.33 -26.63
N ARG A 189 5.98 15.93 -27.61
CA ARG A 189 5.44 16.12 -28.96
C ARG A 189 5.30 14.83 -29.76
N SER A 190 6.10 13.81 -29.44
CA SER A 190 6.03 12.50 -30.06
C SER A 190 6.51 11.40 -29.11
N PHE A 191 6.09 10.15 -29.34
CA PHE A 191 6.50 9.03 -28.51
C PHE A 191 8.01 8.76 -28.62
N SER A 192 8.60 8.90 -29.85
CA SER A 192 10.05 8.75 -30.06
C SER A 192 10.85 9.76 -29.23
N ARG A 193 10.44 11.04 -29.20
CA ARG A 193 11.09 12.05 -28.35
C ARG A 193 10.95 11.76 -26.86
N LEU A 194 9.82 11.19 -26.44
CA LEU A 194 9.66 10.74 -25.05
C LEU A 194 10.68 9.65 -24.73
N LEU A 195 10.82 8.64 -25.59
CA LEU A 195 11.78 7.56 -25.40
C LEU A 195 13.23 8.06 -25.34
N GLU A 196 13.62 8.95 -26.25
CA GLU A 196 14.93 9.59 -26.24
C GLU A 196 15.19 10.34 -24.93
N SER A 197 14.25 11.18 -24.49
CA SER A 197 14.37 11.96 -23.28
C SER A 197 14.48 11.09 -22.01
N VAL A 198 13.75 9.97 -21.96
CA VAL A 198 13.86 8.97 -20.88
C VAL A 198 15.22 8.25 -20.92
N SER A 199 15.66 7.82 -22.12
CA SER A 199 16.93 7.12 -22.31
C SER A 199 18.14 7.99 -21.95
N CYS A 200 18.08 9.29 -22.25
CA CYS A 200 19.11 10.25 -21.88
C CYS A 200 19.01 10.77 -20.44
N GLY A 201 18.06 10.27 -19.65
CA GLY A 201 17.87 10.69 -18.26
C GLY A 201 17.35 12.11 -18.07
N GLN A 202 16.91 12.77 -19.14
CA GLN A 202 16.32 14.13 -19.10
C GLN A 202 14.91 14.11 -18.49
N THR A 203 14.18 13.02 -18.70
CA THR A 203 12.83 12.80 -18.15
C THR A 203 12.86 11.71 -17.09
N ALA A 204 12.44 12.03 -15.87
CA ALA A 204 12.29 11.03 -14.81
C ALA A 204 11.11 10.11 -15.14
N PHE A 205 11.38 8.83 -15.26
CA PHE A 205 10.38 7.81 -15.55
C PHE A 205 9.99 7.04 -14.30
N ALA A 206 8.74 7.19 -13.88
CA ALA A 206 8.17 6.64 -12.65
C ALA A 206 7.01 5.69 -12.96
N PRO A 207 7.27 4.45 -13.42
CA PRO A 207 6.21 3.56 -13.90
C PRO A 207 5.11 3.32 -12.87
N GLU A 208 5.43 3.32 -11.57
CA GLU A 208 4.43 3.15 -10.51
C GLU A 208 3.38 4.28 -10.42
N GLU A 209 3.59 5.38 -11.13
CA GLU A 209 2.64 6.51 -11.17
C GLU A 209 1.67 6.42 -12.36
N PHE A 210 1.82 5.42 -13.26
CA PHE A 210 1.04 5.34 -14.50
C PHE A 210 -0.28 4.59 -14.37
N ALA A 211 -0.59 3.98 -13.24
CA ALA A 211 -1.86 3.28 -13.05
C ALA A 211 -3.10 4.11 -13.45
N PRO A 212 -3.19 5.44 -13.18
CA PRO A 212 -4.29 6.26 -13.65
C PRO A 212 -4.43 6.34 -15.17
N ILE A 213 -3.31 6.18 -15.93
CA ILE A 213 -3.32 6.14 -17.39
C ILE A 213 -4.00 4.87 -17.88
N LEU A 214 -3.64 3.71 -17.30
CA LEU A 214 -4.27 2.43 -17.61
C LEU A 214 -5.78 2.48 -17.35
N PHE A 215 -6.17 2.94 -16.17
CA PHE A 215 -7.58 2.96 -15.77
C PHE A 215 -8.41 3.91 -16.61
N LYS A 216 -7.84 5.05 -16.99
CA LYS A 216 -8.48 5.97 -17.95
C LYS A 216 -8.68 5.31 -19.32
N ALA A 217 -7.65 4.65 -19.86
CA ALA A 217 -7.73 3.98 -21.15
C ALA A 217 -8.76 2.83 -21.13
N ALA A 218 -8.73 1.98 -20.09
CA ALA A 218 -9.68 0.90 -19.93
C ALA A 218 -11.12 1.40 -19.77
N HIS A 219 -11.34 2.47 -19.01
CA HIS A 219 -12.66 3.11 -18.88
C HIS A 219 -13.19 3.66 -20.19
N LEU A 220 -12.30 4.16 -21.07
CA LEU A 220 -12.65 4.63 -22.40
C LEU A 220 -12.80 3.51 -23.45
N GLY A 221 -12.67 2.23 -23.05
CA GLY A 221 -12.88 1.08 -23.90
C GLY A 221 -11.66 0.67 -24.73
N ASP A 222 -10.43 1.12 -24.39
CA ASP A 222 -9.22 0.64 -25.03
C ASP A 222 -9.03 -0.86 -24.76
N GLY A 223 -9.07 -1.68 -25.81
CA GLY A 223 -9.04 -3.14 -25.68
C GLY A 223 -7.75 -3.66 -25.04
N VAL A 224 -6.58 -3.04 -25.33
CA VAL A 224 -5.29 -3.42 -24.76
C VAL A 224 -5.28 -3.10 -23.27
N ALA A 225 -5.77 -1.93 -22.88
CA ALA A 225 -5.85 -1.55 -21.46
C ALA A 225 -6.81 -2.47 -20.67
N VAL A 226 -7.94 -2.84 -21.25
CA VAL A 226 -8.88 -3.79 -20.65
C VAL A 226 -8.23 -5.16 -20.47
N GLU A 227 -7.52 -5.69 -21.49
CA GLU A 227 -6.78 -6.95 -21.39
C GLU A 227 -5.74 -6.92 -20.28
N ILE A 228 -4.96 -5.83 -20.14
CA ILE A 228 -3.95 -5.67 -19.07
C ILE A 228 -4.62 -5.69 -17.69
N VAL A 229 -5.73 -4.98 -17.52
CA VAL A 229 -6.48 -4.94 -16.26
C VAL A 229 -7.03 -6.32 -15.90
N ASP A 230 -7.67 -7.00 -16.85
CA ASP A 230 -8.26 -8.33 -16.61
C ASP A 230 -7.21 -9.37 -16.24
N GLU A 231 -6.07 -9.37 -16.92
CA GLU A 231 -4.96 -10.28 -16.60
C GLU A 231 -4.37 -10.03 -15.21
N LEU A 232 -4.08 -8.77 -14.87
CA LEU A 232 -3.57 -8.44 -13.54
C LEU A 232 -4.58 -8.81 -12.45
N ALA A 233 -5.84 -8.48 -12.63
CA ALA A 233 -6.90 -8.79 -11.68
C ALA A 233 -7.04 -10.30 -11.45
N ARG A 234 -6.99 -11.10 -12.52
CA ARG A 234 -6.99 -12.55 -12.46
C ARG A 234 -5.82 -13.10 -11.66
N ARG A 235 -4.61 -12.56 -11.87
CA ARG A 235 -3.41 -12.97 -11.12
C ARG A 235 -3.49 -12.57 -9.67
N TRP A 236 -3.96 -11.37 -9.35
CA TRP A 236 -4.10 -10.90 -7.97
C TRP A 236 -5.14 -11.70 -7.18
N ALA A 237 -6.29 -12.00 -7.78
CA ALA A 237 -7.26 -12.92 -7.20
C ALA A 237 -6.67 -14.33 -7.03
N GLY A 238 -5.86 -14.79 -8.00
CA GLY A 238 -5.15 -16.06 -7.94
C GLY A 238 -4.15 -16.15 -6.79
N TYR A 239 -3.45 -15.08 -6.44
CA TYR A 239 -2.57 -15.04 -5.27
C TYR A 239 -3.34 -15.15 -3.95
N ALA A 240 -4.50 -14.50 -3.85
CA ALA A 240 -5.36 -14.63 -2.68
C ALA A 240 -5.91 -16.06 -2.54
N ASP A 241 -6.36 -16.66 -3.66
CA ASP A 241 -6.83 -18.05 -3.71
C ASP A 241 -5.72 -19.06 -3.36
N LEU A 242 -4.47 -18.81 -3.82
CA LEU A 242 -3.32 -19.62 -3.46
C LEU A 242 -3.10 -19.64 -1.94
N MET A 243 -3.13 -18.48 -1.28
CA MET A 243 -2.98 -18.41 0.18
C MET A 243 -4.12 -19.14 0.91
N LEU A 244 -5.35 -19.00 0.43
CA LEU A 244 -6.48 -19.71 1.02
C LEU A 244 -6.31 -21.22 0.91
N ARG A 245 -5.89 -21.73 -0.23
CA ARG A 245 -5.67 -23.17 -0.45
C ARG A 245 -4.51 -23.73 0.41
N GLU A 246 -3.44 -22.96 0.60
CA GLU A 246 -2.29 -23.37 1.42
C GLU A 246 -2.60 -23.35 2.92
N CYS A 247 -3.33 -22.33 3.37
CA CYS A 247 -3.60 -22.12 4.80
C CYS A 247 -4.85 -22.87 5.27
N CYS A 248 -5.82 -23.09 4.39
CA CYS A 248 -7.12 -23.68 4.72
C CYS A 248 -7.25 -25.07 4.11
N LYS A 249 -6.90 -26.11 4.86
CA LYS A 249 -7.00 -27.52 4.41
C LYS A 249 -8.43 -28.01 4.14
N LYS A 250 -9.44 -27.26 4.52
CA LYS A 250 -10.89 -27.57 4.33
C LYS A 250 -11.61 -26.31 3.86
N THR A 251 -12.80 -26.47 3.25
CA THR A 251 -13.67 -25.36 2.88
C THR A 251 -13.91 -24.44 4.09
N VAL A 252 -13.57 -23.17 3.95
CA VAL A 252 -13.75 -22.16 5.00
C VAL A 252 -15.05 -21.39 4.69
N PRO A 253 -16.06 -21.47 5.55
CA PRO A 253 -17.38 -20.91 5.23
C PRO A 253 -17.43 -19.39 5.24
N ASN A 254 -16.50 -18.72 5.93
CA ASN A 254 -16.50 -17.25 6.12
C ASN A 254 -15.14 -16.66 5.72
N VAL A 255 -14.99 -16.31 4.46
CA VAL A 255 -13.80 -15.61 3.97
C VAL A 255 -14.14 -14.16 3.70
N ARG A 256 -13.35 -13.23 4.25
CA ARG A 256 -13.35 -11.82 3.87
C ARG A 256 -12.12 -11.50 3.06
N LEU A 257 -12.33 -10.91 1.89
CA LEU A 257 -11.27 -10.38 1.04
C LEU A 257 -11.32 -8.86 1.06
N TYR A 258 -10.27 -8.26 1.58
CA TYR A 258 -10.12 -6.82 1.57
C TYR A 258 -9.23 -6.35 0.41
N LEU A 259 -9.65 -5.28 -0.24
CA LEU A 259 -8.88 -4.61 -1.28
C LEU A 259 -8.31 -3.32 -0.68
N SER A 260 -6.99 -3.22 -0.58
CA SER A 260 -6.27 -2.12 0.06
C SER A 260 -5.24 -1.49 -0.86
N GLY A 261 -4.95 -0.22 -0.65
CA GLY A 261 -3.93 0.52 -1.39
C GLY A 261 -4.47 1.48 -2.44
N GLY A 262 -3.55 2.28 -3.01
CA GLY A 262 -3.89 3.37 -3.93
C GLY A 262 -4.52 2.91 -5.24
N ILE A 263 -4.21 1.70 -5.68
CA ILE A 263 -4.73 1.13 -6.93
C ILE A 263 -6.26 0.95 -6.86
N PHE A 264 -6.80 0.57 -5.72
CA PHE A 264 -8.25 0.40 -5.52
C PHE A 264 -8.99 1.72 -5.21
N LYS A 265 -8.27 2.85 -5.14
CA LYS A 265 -8.86 4.21 -5.03
C LYS A 265 -9.04 4.87 -6.40
N ASP A 266 -8.98 4.10 -7.46
CA ASP A 266 -9.26 4.53 -8.83
C ASP A 266 -10.70 5.04 -8.96
N LYS A 267 -10.85 6.25 -9.50
CA LYS A 267 -12.16 6.92 -9.64
C LYS A 267 -13.13 6.23 -10.60
N TYR A 268 -12.62 5.33 -11.45
CA TYR A 268 -13.44 4.56 -12.39
C TYR A 268 -13.82 3.18 -11.86
N GLY A 269 -13.22 2.74 -10.74
CA GLY A 269 -13.44 1.42 -10.15
C GLY A 269 -13.03 0.24 -11.03
N VAL A 270 -12.15 0.49 -12.00
CA VAL A 270 -11.80 -0.50 -13.04
C VAL A 270 -11.14 -1.73 -12.44
N MET A 271 -10.11 -1.53 -11.62
CA MET A 271 -9.38 -2.65 -11.03
C MET A 271 -10.21 -3.38 -9.96
N GLU A 272 -10.97 -2.65 -9.15
CA GLU A 272 -11.88 -3.26 -8.18
C GLU A 272 -12.89 -4.18 -8.86
N THR A 273 -13.56 -3.70 -9.93
CA THR A 273 -14.53 -4.47 -10.69
C THR A 273 -13.92 -5.74 -11.29
N ALA A 274 -12.72 -5.62 -11.86
CA ALA A 274 -12.02 -6.76 -12.44
C ALA A 274 -11.60 -7.80 -11.39
N VAL A 275 -11.09 -7.36 -10.23
CA VAL A 275 -10.72 -8.27 -9.13
C VAL A 275 -11.97 -8.97 -8.56
N ARG A 276 -13.09 -8.25 -8.38
CA ARG A 276 -14.38 -8.86 -7.94
C ARG A 276 -14.85 -9.95 -8.89
N LYS A 277 -14.75 -9.73 -10.19
CA LYS A 277 -15.10 -10.73 -11.23
C LYS A 277 -14.29 -12.02 -11.04
N HIS A 278 -12.99 -11.92 -10.90
CA HIS A 278 -12.11 -13.10 -10.77
C HIS A 278 -12.15 -13.73 -9.37
N ALA A 279 -12.34 -12.94 -8.33
CA ALA A 279 -12.49 -13.47 -6.98
C ALA A 279 -13.79 -14.26 -6.78
N GLY A 280 -14.84 -13.98 -7.56
CA GLY A 280 -16.05 -14.81 -7.60
C GLY A 280 -15.82 -16.24 -8.11
N GLN A 281 -14.67 -16.52 -8.73
CA GLN A 281 -14.26 -17.84 -9.23
C GLN A 281 -13.32 -18.59 -8.25
N MET A 282 -12.98 -17.99 -7.11
CA MET A 282 -12.13 -18.62 -6.08
C MET A 282 -12.84 -19.80 -5.43
N VAL A 283 -12.06 -20.71 -4.85
CA VAL A 283 -12.56 -21.91 -4.14
C VAL A 283 -13.56 -21.54 -3.03
N CYS A 284 -13.32 -20.45 -2.36
CA CYS A 284 -14.25 -19.88 -1.37
C CYS A 284 -14.75 -18.56 -1.91
N GLN A 285 -16.02 -18.41 -2.21
CA GLN A 285 -16.59 -17.13 -2.61
C GLN A 285 -16.49 -16.11 -1.46
N PRO A 286 -15.49 -15.19 -1.48
CA PRO A 286 -15.28 -14.29 -0.36
C PRO A 286 -16.28 -13.13 -0.35
N ASP A 287 -16.60 -12.63 0.86
CA ASP A 287 -17.17 -11.30 1.01
C ASP A 287 -16.08 -10.26 0.72
N ILE A 288 -16.24 -9.50 -0.38
CA ILE A 288 -15.21 -8.58 -0.87
C ILE A 288 -15.54 -7.16 -0.43
N GLN A 289 -14.59 -6.54 0.29
CA GLN A 289 -14.74 -5.19 0.82
C GLN A 289 -13.50 -4.33 0.50
N LEU A 290 -13.72 -3.03 0.28
CA LEU A 290 -12.63 -2.06 0.29
C LEU A 290 -12.16 -1.83 1.73
N SER A 291 -10.85 -1.75 1.93
CA SER A 291 -10.28 -1.39 3.24
C SER A 291 -10.77 -0.03 3.70
N ARG A 292 -11.27 0.05 4.92
CA ARG A 292 -11.84 1.29 5.49
C ARG A 292 -10.78 2.31 5.85
N PHE A 293 -9.59 1.86 6.23
CA PHE A 293 -8.51 2.71 6.72
C PHE A 293 -7.21 2.47 5.95
N ASP A 294 -6.33 3.48 5.98
CA ASP A 294 -4.96 3.36 5.47
C ASP A 294 -4.11 2.44 6.38
N PRO A 295 -3.04 1.81 5.86
CA PRO A 295 -2.21 0.87 6.64
C PRO A 295 -1.60 1.45 7.92
N VAL A 296 -1.35 2.76 7.96
CA VAL A 296 -0.88 3.44 9.18
C VAL A 296 -1.84 3.28 10.37
N VAL A 297 -3.15 3.22 10.10
CA VAL A 297 -4.16 2.92 11.14
C VAL A 297 -4.04 1.46 11.58
N GLY A 298 -3.71 0.56 10.67
CA GLY A 298 -3.40 -0.83 11.00
C GLY A 298 -2.23 -0.95 11.96
N CYS A 299 -1.17 -0.15 11.78
CA CYS A 299 -0.06 -0.07 12.73
C CYS A 299 -0.54 0.41 14.12
N ALA A 300 -1.39 1.43 14.17
CA ALA A 300 -1.96 1.89 15.44
C ALA A 300 -2.80 0.81 16.14
N LEU A 301 -3.64 0.11 15.37
CA LEU A 301 -4.43 -1.01 15.92
C LEU A 301 -3.56 -2.16 16.43
N LEU A 302 -2.47 -2.50 15.75
CA LEU A 302 -1.51 -3.52 16.21
C LEU A 302 -0.79 -3.10 17.49
N ALA A 303 -0.55 -1.81 17.73
CA ALA A 303 -0.02 -1.30 18.99
C ALA A 303 -1.05 -1.45 20.12
N LEU A 304 -2.27 -1.01 19.87
CA LEU A 304 -3.36 -1.09 20.84
C LEU A 304 -3.71 -2.55 21.18
N GLU A 305 -3.73 -3.47 20.21
CA GLU A 305 -3.92 -4.91 20.49
C GLU A 305 -2.88 -5.45 21.48
N ARG A 306 -1.61 -5.07 21.27
CA ARG A 306 -0.57 -5.48 22.21
C ARG A 306 -0.77 -4.86 23.59
N ARG A 307 -1.12 -3.58 23.66
CA ARG A 307 -1.39 -2.87 24.91
C ARG A 307 -2.51 -3.52 25.72
N TYR A 308 -3.53 -4.01 25.02
CA TYR A 308 -4.74 -4.62 25.62
C TYR A 308 -4.80 -6.15 25.50
N ASN A 309 -3.64 -6.80 25.28
CA ASN A 309 -3.52 -8.27 25.21
C ASN A 309 -4.52 -8.92 24.21
N GLY A 310 -4.72 -8.28 23.08
CA GLY A 310 -5.55 -8.77 21.97
C GLY A 310 -6.98 -8.21 21.92
N GLY A 311 -7.52 -7.73 23.02
CA GLY A 311 -8.89 -7.19 23.08
C GLY A 311 -8.92 -5.67 23.25
N ILE A 312 -8.96 -4.88 22.15
CA ILE A 312 -9.05 -3.42 22.26
C ILE A 312 -10.45 -3.04 22.77
N PRO A 313 -10.57 -2.26 23.87
CA PRO A 313 -11.87 -1.79 24.38
C PRO A 313 -12.62 -0.97 23.32
N GLN A 314 -13.94 -1.11 23.28
CA GLN A 314 -14.81 -0.40 22.32
C GLN A 314 -14.66 1.12 22.41
N GLU A 315 -14.47 1.65 23.62
CA GLU A 315 -14.22 3.08 23.84
C GLU A 315 -12.94 3.55 23.15
N VAL A 316 -11.85 2.75 23.21
CA VAL A 316 -10.56 3.06 22.56
C VAL A 316 -10.72 3.05 21.05
N LEU A 317 -11.45 2.09 20.49
CA LEU A 317 -11.76 2.04 19.05
C LEU A 317 -12.61 3.23 18.62
N ALA A 318 -13.59 3.62 19.42
CA ALA A 318 -14.44 4.78 19.15
C ALA A 318 -13.62 6.08 19.18
N ASN A 319 -12.71 6.25 20.15
CA ASN A 319 -11.79 7.38 20.21
C ASN A 319 -10.90 7.45 18.99
N LEU A 320 -10.28 6.32 18.61
CA LEU A 320 -9.45 6.24 17.39
C LEU A 320 -10.25 6.67 16.16
N GLN A 321 -11.44 6.13 15.96
CA GLN A 321 -12.28 6.46 14.82
C GLN A 321 -12.70 7.93 14.80
N ARG A 322 -13.09 8.49 15.94
CA ARG A 322 -13.52 9.87 16.09
C ARG A 322 -12.38 10.85 15.80
N THR A 323 -11.22 10.60 16.39
CA THR A 323 -10.06 11.50 16.29
C THR A 323 -9.38 11.42 14.92
N LEU A 324 -9.36 10.24 14.27
CA LEU A 324 -8.91 10.12 12.87
C LEU A 324 -9.69 11.00 11.90
N ARG A 325 -10.99 11.24 12.14
CA ARG A 325 -11.81 12.14 11.32
C ARG A 325 -11.56 13.61 11.63
N GLY A 326 -11.25 13.94 12.88
CA GLY A 326 -11.03 15.30 13.36
C GLY A 326 -9.62 15.85 13.10
N VAL A 327 -8.62 14.99 13.00
CA VAL A 327 -7.24 15.42 12.75
C VAL A 327 -7.05 15.62 11.25
N ASN A 328 -6.96 16.89 10.85
CA ASN A 328 -6.61 17.23 9.47
C ASN A 328 -5.23 16.64 9.14
N ARG A 329 -5.16 15.92 8.01
CA ARG A 329 -3.91 15.38 7.50
C ARG A 329 -2.99 16.54 7.12
N ARG A 330 -2.02 16.86 7.96
CA ARG A 330 -1.00 17.84 7.63
C ARG A 330 -0.08 17.25 6.55
N ARG A 331 0.05 17.97 5.44
CA ARG A 331 0.97 17.65 4.35
C ARG A 331 2.10 18.64 4.39
N TYR A 332 3.26 18.18 4.83
CA TYR A 332 4.46 19.02 4.85
C TYR A 332 5.08 19.10 3.46
N GLY A 333 5.50 20.28 3.08
CA GLY A 333 6.16 20.59 1.83
C GLY A 333 6.27 22.09 1.62
N ARG A 334 7.27 22.52 0.87
CA ARG A 334 7.47 23.93 0.54
C ARG A 334 6.20 24.50 -0.11
N GLU A 335 5.78 25.69 0.35
CA GLU A 335 4.89 26.57 -0.41
C GLU A 335 5.53 26.96 -1.75
#